data_48ac1109cc12a83f0139533d6b803f1c
#
_entry.id   48ac1109cc12a83f0139533d6b803f1c
#
_cell.length_a   1.000
_cell.length_b   1.000
_cell.length_c   1.000
_cell.angle_alpha   90.00
_cell.angle_beta   90.00
_cell.angle_gamma   90.00
#
_symmetry.space_group_name_H-M   'P 1'
#
loop_
_entity.id
_entity.type
_entity.pdbx_description
1 polymer ?
#
loop_
_entity_poly.entity_id
_entity_poly.type
_entity_poly.pdbx_seq_one_letter_code
_entity_poly.pdbx_strand_id
1 'polypeptide(L)'
;MRRLFPLLAFLALAGLLSAAPEMEVEPLPEAVSNNAVAIAKPKRGMELFSFMGMGAKKTWDAVTSAAYAIDVGSAKAYSIHSVPGTAGRIGAAAIGVGGRVFLFGGYVLYQGGGMAIPDLNIYELSHDQWSRGPDMPVPVGDAVIGIYRDRFIYLIGGRSNKGPVSDVQMFDLEKNRWTQATAITGTPVFGHAGGLVGETMLYVDGARQNSAGNSPRFVASDECWMGKIDHKNPARIAWTKIAAHPGNARFRIAAGSSDRDGKIYFSGGSDNPHDFNGIGYDGKPAEPSSVTFAFDVHANKWETLNDNTPNPTMDHRGLLVTHEGLVILGGMEKGQQVTARVLLLSKESIAK
;
A
#
# COMPACT_ATOMS: atom_id res chain seq x y z
N MET A 1 -5.70 78.76 -22.75
CA MET A 1 -4.67 77.73 -22.88
C MET A 1 -5.07 76.54 -22.01
N ARG A 2 -5.71 75.53 -22.59
CA ARG A 2 -6.06 74.26 -21.89
C ARG A 2 -5.05 73.23 -22.27
N ARG A 3 -4.29 72.67 -21.29
CA ARG A 3 -3.35 71.58 -21.50
C ARG A 3 -4.11 70.27 -21.38
N LEU A 4 -4.15 69.45 -22.48
CA LEU A 4 -4.57 68.05 -22.45
C LEU A 4 -3.41 67.21 -21.90
N PHE A 5 -3.69 66.34 -20.92
CA PHE A 5 -2.82 65.21 -20.52
C PHE A 5 -3.30 63.96 -21.24
N PRO A 6 -2.40 63.17 -21.81
CA PRO A 6 -2.79 61.88 -22.36
C PRO A 6 -2.89 60.81 -21.24
N LEU A 7 -4.00 60.11 -21.22
CA LEU A 7 -4.25 58.93 -20.37
C LEU A 7 -3.49 57.76 -20.96
N LEU A 8 -2.42 57.29 -20.26
CA LEU A 8 -1.77 56.00 -20.61
C LEU A 8 -2.62 54.88 -20.06
N ALA A 9 -3.22 54.08 -20.95
CA ALA A 9 -3.87 52.83 -20.60
C ALA A 9 -2.78 51.73 -20.39
N PHE A 10 -2.63 51.25 -19.17
CA PHE A 10 -1.86 50.03 -18.87
C PHE A 10 -2.71 48.82 -19.25
N LEU A 11 -2.37 48.14 -20.36
CA LEU A 11 -2.87 46.81 -20.63
C LEU A 11 -2.16 45.83 -19.69
N ALA A 12 -2.89 45.34 -18.68
CA ALA A 12 -2.43 44.19 -17.88
C ALA A 12 -2.57 42.93 -18.73
N LEU A 13 -1.44 42.42 -19.20
CA LEU A 13 -1.34 41.10 -19.83
C LEU A 13 -1.46 40.06 -18.74
N ALA A 14 -2.67 39.55 -18.51
CA ALA A 14 -2.88 38.38 -17.66
C ALA A 14 -2.29 37.17 -18.40
N GLY A 15 -1.07 36.78 -18.03
CA GLY A 15 -0.47 35.55 -18.49
C GLY A 15 -1.31 34.36 -17.98
N LEU A 16 -1.95 33.67 -18.91
CA LEU A 16 -2.49 32.34 -18.65
C LEU A 16 -1.29 31.44 -18.30
N LEU A 17 -1.07 31.18 -17.02
CA LEU A 17 -0.27 30.06 -16.58
C LEU A 17 -1.02 28.80 -17.08
N SER A 18 -0.61 28.28 -18.22
CA SER A 18 -0.96 26.93 -18.63
C SER A 18 -0.35 26.00 -17.58
N ALA A 19 -1.19 25.33 -16.79
CA ALA A 19 -0.75 24.21 -15.99
C ALA A 19 -0.06 23.22 -16.93
N ALA A 20 1.16 22.80 -16.60
CA ALA A 20 1.83 21.75 -17.36
C ALA A 20 0.86 20.55 -17.41
N PRO A 21 0.76 19.85 -18.56
CA PRO A 21 -0.12 18.70 -18.68
C PRO A 21 0.28 17.70 -17.58
N GLU A 22 -0.67 17.35 -16.71
CA GLU A 22 -0.51 16.29 -15.73
C GLU A 22 -0.14 15.02 -16.50
N MET A 23 0.97 14.38 -16.14
CA MET A 23 1.45 13.20 -16.86
C MET A 23 0.41 12.08 -16.68
N GLU A 24 -0.36 11.80 -17.73
CA GLU A 24 -1.34 10.73 -17.75
C GLU A 24 -0.58 9.40 -17.83
N VAL A 25 -0.62 8.64 -16.75
CA VAL A 25 -0.01 7.31 -16.70
C VAL A 25 -1.00 6.30 -17.29
N GLU A 26 -0.54 5.44 -18.20
CA GLU A 26 -1.39 4.40 -18.77
C GLU A 26 -2.02 3.53 -17.67
N PRO A 27 -3.30 3.16 -17.78
CA PRO A 27 -3.93 2.24 -16.86
C PRO A 27 -3.24 0.86 -16.92
N LEU A 28 -3.39 0.07 -15.87
CA LEU A 28 -3.02 -1.34 -15.91
C LEU A 28 -3.76 -2.06 -17.03
N PRO A 29 -3.18 -3.11 -17.65
CA PRO A 29 -3.86 -3.88 -18.69
C PRO A 29 -5.20 -4.48 -18.27
N GLU A 30 -5.37 -4.77 -16.98
CA GLU A 30 -6.62 -5.29 -16.41
C GLU A 30 -6.97 -4.61 -15.09
N ALA A 31 -8.28 -4.50 -14.83
CA ALA A 31 -8.78 -4.00 -13.56
C ALA A 31 -8.46 -4.97 -12.42
N VAL A 32 -7.88 -4.46 -11.33
CA VAL A 32 -7.45 -5.27 -10.19
C VAL A 32 -7.55 -4.50 -8.88
N SER A 33 -7.95 -5.17 -7.80
CA SER A 33 -7.86 -4.69 -6.42
C SER A 33 -7.12 -5.69 -5.54
N ASN A 34 -6.76 -5.30 -4.35
CA ASN A 34 -6.03 -6.16 -3.41
C ASN A 34 -4.73 -6.76 -3.98
N ASN A 35 -4.17 -6.10 -4.98
CA ASN A 35 -2.94 -6.44 -5.64
C ASN A 35 -1.73 -6.02 -4.80
N ALA A 36 -0.71 -6.86 -4.75
CA ALA A 36 0.57 -6.48 -4.15
C ALA A 36 1.30 -5.51 -5.07
N VAL A 37 1.85 -4.43 -4.51
CA VAL A 37 2.54 -3.40 -5.28
C VAL A 37 3.94 -3.16 -4.76
N ALA A 38 4.88 -2.83 -5.65
CA ALA A 38 6.26 -2.53 -5.28
C ALA A 38 6.89 -1.51 -6.23
N ILE A 39 7.91 -0.82 -5.73
CA ILE A 39 8.87 -0.08 -6.57
C ILE A 39 10.16 -0.86 -6.59
N ALA A 40 10.73 -1.06 -7.77
CA ALA A 40 12.10 -1.54 -7.89
C ALA A 40 12.86 -0.73 -8.93
N LYS A 41 14.20 -0.76 -8.81
CA LYS A 41 15.08 0.02 -9.67
C LYS A 41 15.90 -0.97 -10.51
N PRO A 42 15.57 -1.15 -11.80
CA PRO A 42 16.46 -1.80 -12.73
C PRO A 42 17.76 -0.99 -12.87
N LYS A 43 18.72 -1.49 -13.63
CA LYS A 43 19.99 -0.77 -13.86
C LYS A 43 19.79 0.66 -14.41
N ARG A 44 18.68 0.91 -15.06
CA ARG A 44 18.29 2.25 -15.57
C ARG A 44 16.81 2.47 -15.29
N GLY A 45 16.48 3.62 -14.69
CA GLY A 45 15.11 4.03 -14.44
C GLY A 45 14.51 3.52 -13.13
N MET A 46 13.20 3.56 -13.07
CA MET A 46 12.35 3.09 -11.96
C MET A 46 11.13 2.42 -12.55
N GLU A 47 10.75 1.30 -12.01
CA GLU A 47 9.55 0.57 -12.39
C GLU A 47 8.62 0.38 -11.19
N LEU A 48 7.32 0.54 -11.46
CA LEU A 48 6.24 0.26 -10.53
C LEU A 48 5.62 -1.07 -10.90
N PHE A 49 5.36 -1.90 -9.92
CA PHE A 49 4.84 -3.24 -10.12
C PHE A 49 3.49 -3.45 -9.48
N SER A 50 2.63 -4.19 -10.16
CA SER A 50 1.36 -4.73 -9.66
C SER A 50 1.36 -6.23 -9.87
N PHE A 51 1.14 -7.00 -8.80
CA PHE A 51 1.15 -8.46 -8.83
C PHE A 51 -0.16 -9.01 -8.30
N MET A 52 -0.77 -9.93 -9.06
CA MET A 52 -1.95 -10.67 -8.64
C MET A 52 -3.11 -9.76 -8.22
N GLY A 53 -4.06 -10.28 -7.48
CA GLY A 53 -5.18 -9.54 -6.92
C GLY A 53 -6.54 -10.05 -7.38
N MET A 54 -7.57 -9.30 -7.01
CA MET A 54 -8.97 -9.59 -7.34
C MET A 54 -9.39 -8.86 -8.61
N GLY A 55 -9.82 -9.60 -9.61
CA GLY A 55 -10.35 -9.05 -10.84
C GLY A 55 -11.78 -8.50 -10.73
N ALA A 56 -12.27 -7.89 -11.79
CA ALA A 56 -13.53 -7.13 -11.82
C ALA A 56 -14.79 -7.94 -11.43
N LYS A 57 -14.81 -9.25 -11.61
CA LYS A 57 -15.95 -10.10 -11.23
C LYS A 57 -16.12 -10.25 -9.74
N LYS A 58 -15.07 -10.07 -8.94
CA LYS A 58 -15.06 -10.16 -7.47
C LYS A 58 -15.58 -11.51 -6.95
N THR A 59 -15.24 -12.58 -7.63
CA THR A 59 -15.55 -13.98 -7.26
C THR A 59 -14.25 -14.73 -6.94
N TRP A 60 -14.32 -15.81 -6.21
CA TRP A 60 -13.12 -16.58 -5.81
C TRP A 60 -12.27 -17.04 -7.00
N ASP A 61 -12.90 -17.30 -8.16
CA ASP A 61 -12.27 -17.71 -9.42
C ASP A 61 -11.82 -16.52 -10.31
N ALA A 62 -12.04 -15.29 -9.86
CA ALA A 62 -11.58 -14.08 -10.53
C ALA A 62 -10.24 -13.55 -9.96
N VAL A 63 -9.62 -14.28 -9.04
CA VAL A 63 -8.27 -13.96 -8.57
C VAL A 63 -7.27 -14.28 -9.67
N THR A 64 -6.40 -13.33 -9.97
CA THR A 64 -5.42 -13.45 -11.07
C THR A 64 -3.99 -13.67 -10.56
N SER A 65 -3.18 -14.42 -11.33
CA SER A 65 -1.73 -14.48 -11.16
C SER A 65 -0.98 -13.47 -12.04
N ALA A 66 -1.69 -12.65 -12.80
CA ALA A 66 -1.10 -11.65 -13.70
C ALA A 66 -0.16 -10.70 -12.96
N ALA A 67 0.86 -10.25 -13.67
CA ALA A 67 1.84 -9.31 -13.16
C ALA A 67 2.11 -8.23 -14.22
N TYR A 68 2.17 -7.00 -13.77
CA TYR A 68 2.35 -5.83 -14.61
C TYR A 68 3.48 -4.96 -14.08
N ALA A 69 4.19 -4.32 -15.00
CA ALA A 69 5.15 -3.28 -14.70
C ALA A 69 4.75 -1.98 -15.39
N ILE A 70 5.10 -0.85 -14.80
CA ILE A 70 4.96 0.48 -15.38
C ILE A 70 6.34 1.12 -15.35
N ASP A 71 6.88 1.43 -16.52
CA ASP A 71 8.09 2.23 -16.67
C ASP A 71 7.76 3.70 -16.38
N VAL A 72 8.35 4.25 -15.31
CA VAL A 72 8.04 5.62 -14.86
C VAL A 72 8.49 6.67 -15.89
N GLY A 73 9.56 6.38 -16.65
CA GLY A 73 10.09 7.33 -17.64
C GLY A 73 9.20 7.49 -18.88
N SER A 74 8.55 6.39 -19.32
CA SER A 74 7.64 6.39 -20.48
C SER A 74 6.17 6.43 -20.10
N ALA A 75 5.83 6.28 -18.83
CA ALA A 75 4.48 6.15 -18.29
C ALA A 75 3.66 4.97 -18.89
N LYS A 76 4.34 3.95 -19.44
CA LYS A 76 3.71 2.80 -20.11
C LYS A 76 3.59 1.60 -19.20
N ALA A 77 2.40 1.00 -19.19
CA ALA A 77 2.12 -0.27 -18.53
C ALA A 77 2.29 -1.46 -19.49
N TYR A 78 2.89 -2.54 -19.01
CA TYR A 78 3.09 -3.77 -19.79
C TYR A 78 3.03 -5.02 -18.91
N SER A 79 2.72 -6.16 -19.51
CA SER A 79 2.72 -7.45 -18.84
C SER A 79 4.12 -7.99 -18.68
N ILE A 80 4.38 -8.62 -17.55
CA ILE A 80 5.58 -9.40 -17.25
C ILE A 80 5.17 -10.84 -16.91
N HIS A 81 6.13 -11.75 -16.69
CA HIS A 81 5.81 -13.14 -16.34
C HIS A 81 4.93 -13.20 -15.08
N SER A 82 3.81 -13.91 -15.22
CA SER A 82 2.84 -14.12 -14.13
C SER A 82 3.48 -14.80 -12.92
N VAL A 83 2.94 -14.52 -11.73
CA VAL A 83 3.43 -15.12 -10.48
C VAL A 83 3.16 -16.62 -10.49
N PRO A 84 4.19 -17.47 -10.32
CA PRO A 84 4.05 -18.91 -10.39
C PRO A 84 3.43 -19.51 -9.11
N GLY A 85 2.98 -20.76 -9.23
CA GLY A 85 2.60 -21.64 -8.12
C GLY A 85 1.11 -21.70 -7.81
N THR A 86 0.33 -20.65 -8.10
CA THR A 86 -1.12 -20.63 -7.87
C THR A 86 -1.85 -19.92 -9.01
N ALA A 87 -3.18 -20.05 -9.06
CA ALA A 87 -4.00 -19.29 -9.99
C ALA A 87 -4.01 -17.77 -9.69
N GLY A 88 -3.54 -17.39 -8.51
CA GLY A 88 -3.43 -16.03 -8.01
C GLY A 88 -3.67 -15.95 -6.51
N ARG A 89 -3.41 -14.79 -5.95
CA ARG A 89 -3.60 -14.49 -4.51
C ARG A 89 -4.10 -13.07 -4.31
N ILE A 90 -4.78 -12.85 -3.20
CA ILE A 90 -5.09 -11.52 -2.69
C ILE A 90 -4.36 -11.31 -1.35
N GLY A 91 -4.21 -10.08 -0.91
CA GLY A 91 -3.61 -9.77 0.40
C GLY A 91 -2.12 -10.09 0.52
N ALA A 92 -1.41 -10.36 -0.56
CA ALA A 92 0.03 -10.51 -0.55
C ALA A 92 0.73 -9.17 -0.33
N ALA A 93 1.91 -9.18 0.27
CA ALA A 93 2.76 -8.01 0.44
C ALA A 93 3.96 -8.08 -0.50
N ALA A 94 4.35 -6.94 -1.11
CA ALA A 94 5.51 -6.89 -1.99
C ALA A 94 6.45 -5.73 -1.64
N ILE A 95 7.75 -5.93 -1.86
CA ILE A 95 8.75 -4.89 -1.69
C ILE A 95 9.92 -5.08 -2.67
N GLY A 96 10.37 -3.98 -3.27
CA GLY A 96 11.53 -3.99 -4.15
C GLY A 96 12.83 -3.75 -3.39
N VAL A 97 13.86 -4.54 -3.70
CA VAL A 97 15.21 -4.37 -3.15
C VAL A 97 16.24 -4.56 -4.27
N GLY A 98 16.93 -3.51 -4.62
CA GLY A 98 17.82 -3.52 -5.79
C GLY A 98 17.04 -3.84 -7.07
N GLY A 99 17.52 -4.79 -7.87
CA GLY A 99 16.89 -5.26 -9.10
C GLY A 99 15.91 -6.43 -8.89
N ARG A 100 15.37 -6.63 -7.69
CA ARG A 100 14.45 -7.73 -7.34
C ARG A 100 13.21 -7.23 -6.63
N VAL A 101 12.10 -7.96 -6.78
CA VAL A 101 10.91 -7.80 -5.96
C VAL A 101 10.66 -9.07 -5.17
N PHE A 102 10.42 -8.92 -3.88
CA PHE A 102 10.06 -9.98 -2.94
C PHE A 102 8.57 -9.91 -2.67
N LEU A 103 7.86 -11.02 -2.91
CA LEU A 103 6.41 -11.14 -2.82
C LEU A 103 6.04 -12.21 -1.81
N PHE A 104 5.34 -11.83 -0.75
CA PHE A 104 5.11 -12.65 0.43
C PHE A 104 3.64 -12.99 0.61
N GLY A 105 3.35 -14.25 0.91
CA GLY A 105 2.09 -14.75 1.44
C GLY A 105 0.86 -14.36 0.63
N GLY A 106 -0.17 -13.93 1.33
CA GLY A 106 -1.50 -13.68 0.79
C GLY A 106 -2.40 -14.90 0.86
N TYR A 107 -3.61 -14.76 0.32
CA TYR A 107 -4.65 -15.80 0.38
C TYR A 107 -4.90 -16.38 -1.01
N VAL A 108 -4.86 -17.69 -1.12
CA VAL A 108 -5.48 -18.44 -2.22
C VAL A 108 -6.96 -18.59 -1.90
N LEU A 109 -7.82 -18.20 -2.84
CA LEU A 109 -9.27 -18.36 -2.70
C LEU A 109 -9.75 -19.64 -3.39
N TYR A 110 -10.80 -20.21 -2.83
CA TYR A 110 -11.55 -21.34 -3.38
C TYR A 110 -13.04 -21.18 -3.05
N GLN A 111 -13.87 -21.99 -3.65
CA GLN A 111 -15.31 -21.92 -3.39
C GLN A 111 -15.61 -22.11 -1.88
N GLY A 112 -16.16 -21.08 -1.25
CA GLY A 112 -16.52 -21.09 0.17
C GLY A 112 -15.42 -20.66 1.14
N GLY A 113 -14.21 -20.24 0.67
CA GLY A 113 -13.18 -19.78 1.60
C GLY A 113 -11.89 -19.31 0.97
N GLY A 114 -10.91 -19.14 1.82
CA GLY A 114 -9.54 -18.78 1.43
C GLY A 114 -8.52 -19.23 2.47
N MET A 115 -7.32 -19.43 2.07
CA MET A 115 -6.23 -19.92 2.92
C MET A 115 -4.98 -19.06 2.73
N ALA A 116 -4.41 -18.57 3.82
CA ALA A 116 -3.10 -17.92 3.82
C ALA A 116 -2.01 -18.97 3.52
N ILE A 117 -1.09 -18.62 2.63
CA ILE A 117 0.01 -19.52 2.22
C ILE A 117 1.37 -18.93 2.60
N PRO A 118 2.41 -19.76 2.80
CA PRO A 118 3.71 -19.30 3.28
C PRO A 118 4.66 -18.81 2.18
N ASP A 119 4.22 -18.72 0.96
CA ASP A 119 5.07 -18.54 -0.21
C ASP A 119 5.85 -17.23 -0.18
N LEU A 120 7.15 -17.33 -0.44
CA LEU A 120 8.01 -16.23 -0.85
C LEU A 120 8.40 -16.44 -2.32
N ASN A 121 7.89 -15.58 -3.20
CA ASN A 121 8.30 -15.53 -4.60
C ASN A 121 9.25 -14.33 -4.79
N ILE A 122 10.30 -14.53 -5.56
CA ILE A 122 11.33 -13.51 -5.84
C ILE A 122 11.37 -13.30 -7.34
N TYR A 123 11.07 -12.08 -7.78
CA TYR A 123 11.13 -11.68 -9.17
C TYR A 123 12.45 -10.97 -9.45
N GLU A 124 13.18 -11.47 -10.45
CA GLU A 124 14.44 -10.89 -10.93
C GLU A 124 14.16 -10.04 -12.18
N LEU A 125 14.27 -8.71 -12.05
CA LEU A 125 13.91 -7.77 -13.11
C LEU A 125 14.74 -7.96 -14.38
N SER A 126 16.03 -8.25 -14.24
CA SER A 126 16.96 -8.33 -15.38
C SER A 126 16.70 -9.52 -16.33
N HIS A 127 15.99 -10.51 -15.86
CA HIS A 127 15.73 -11.75 -16.61
C HIS A 127 14.24 -12.03 -16.81
N ASP A 128 13.35 -11.19 -16.23
CA ASP A 128 11.90 -11.44 -16.18
C ASP A 128 11.58 -12.85 -15.69
N GLN A 129 12.18 -13.24 -14.55
CA GLN A 129 12.09 -14.60 -14.02
C GLN A 129 11.76 -14.61 -12.53
N TRP A 130 11.04 -15.66 -12.15
CA TRP A 130 10.68 -15.96 -10.78
C TRP A 130 11.54 -17.06 -10.19
N SER A 131 11.87 -16.92 -8.93
CA SER A 131 12.42 -17.98 -8.08
C SER A 131 11.65 -18.05 -6.76
N ARG A 132 11.85 -19.13 -6.00
CA ARG A 132 11.21 -19.33 -4.71
C ARG A 132 12.24 -19.13 -3.59
N GLY A 133 11.85 -18.36 -2.57
CA GLY A 133 12.56 -18.25 -1.30
C GLY A 133 12.04 -19.25 -0.26
N PRO A 134 12.60 -19.26 0.96
CA PRO A 134 12.13 -20.09 2.06
C PRO A 134 10.75 -19.64 2.55
N ASP A 135 9.91 -20.61 2.88
CA ASP A 135 8.56 -20.39 3.37
C ASP A 135 8.53 -19.54 4.64
N MET A 136 7.51 -18.65 4.74
CA MET A 136 7.25 -17.89 5.96
C MET A 136 6.87 -18.83 7.12
N PRO A 137 7.43 -18.62 8.32
CA PRO A 137 7.07 -19.41 9.50
C PRO A 137 5.60 -19.35 9.88
N VAL A 138 4.97 -18.17 9.73
CA VAL A 138 3.54 -17.96 9.95
C VAL A 138 2.93 -17.45 8.63
N PRO A 139 2.16 -18.28 7.91
CA PRO A 139 1.47 -17.83 6.69
C PRO A 139 0.47 -16.73 7.00
N VAL A 140 0.63 -15.57 6.37
CA VAL A 140 -0.27 -14.42 6.55
C VAL A 140 -0.58 -13.73 5.21
N GLY A 141 -1.72 -13.08 5.17
CA GLY A 141 -2.04 -12.02 4.23
C GLY A 141 -2.39 -10.74 4.96
N ASP A 142 -2.53 -9.65 4.23
CA ASP A 142 -2.93 -8.35 4.77
C ASP A 142 -2.00 -7.81 5.87
N ALA A 143 -0.69 -8.10 5.79
CA ALA A 143 0.35 -7.59 6.68
C ALA A 143 0.93 -6.27 6.17
N VAL A 144 1.45 -5.44 7.07
CA VAL A 144 2.32 -4.30 6.71
C VAL A 144 3.72 -4.82 6.39
N ILE A 145 4.35 -4.24 5.38
CA ILE A 145 5.71 -4.58 4.96
C ILE A 145 6.64 -3.37 5.04
N GLY A 146 7.89 -3.60 5.41
CA GLY A 146 8.94 -2.58 5.40
C GLY A 146 10.33 -3.20 5.32
N ILE A 147 11.32 -2.41 4.93
CA ILE A 147 12.72 -2.86 4.84
C ILE A 147 13.64 -1.96 5.67
N TYR A 148 14.56 -2.56 6.38
CA TYR A 148 15.59 -1.89 7.16
C TYR A 148 16.98 -2.21 6.62
N ARG A 149 17.76 -1.17 6.32
CA ARG A 149 19.14 -1.26 5.80
C ARG A 149 19.27 -2.09 4.53
N ASP A 150 18.30 -2.06 3.62
CA ASP A 150 18.24 -2.86 2.39
C ASP A 150 18.52 -4.36 2.61
N ARG A 151 18.31 -4.84 3.82
CA ARG A 151 18.64 -6.21 4.24
C ARG A 151 17.52 -6.92 4.97
N PHE A 152 16.88 -6.28 5.95
CA PHE A 152 15.90 -6.92 6.81
C PHE A 152 14.50 -6.52 6.39
N ILE A 153 13.75 -7.45 5.79
CA ILE A 153 12.35 -7.24 5.44
C ILE A 153 11.48 -7.71 6.60
N TYR A 154 10.56 -6.86 7.04
CA TYR A 154 9.61 -7.16 8.10
C TYR A 154 8.21 -7.31 7.54
N LEU A 155 7.51 -8.35 7.99
CA LEU A 155 6.07 -8.50 7.87
C LEU A 155 5.47 -8.31 9.26
N ILE A 156 4.60 -7.32 9.43
CA ILE A 156 4.06 -6.89 10.72
C ILE A 156 2.58 -7.27 10.76
N GLY A 157 2.19 -8.13 11.70
CA GLY A 157 0.81 -8.56 11.88
C GLY A 157 0.24 -9.30 10.67
N GLY A 158 -0.99 -8.99 10.31
CA GLY A 158 -1.74 -9.65 9.25
C GLY A 158 -2.68 -10.73 9.78
N ARG A 159 -3.30 -11.48 8.86
CA ARG A 159 -4.24 -12.55 9.22
C ARG A 159 -3.74 -13.90 8.73
N SER A 160 -3.56 -14.81 9.66
CA SER A 160 -3.27 -16.22 9.42
C SER A 160 -4.56 -17.04 9.22
N ASN A 161 -4.40 -18.34 8.98
CA ASN A 161 -5.53 -19.28 8.92
C ASN A 161 -6.29 -19.39 10.26
N LYS A 162 -5.69 -18.95 11.37
CA LYS A 162 -6.31 -18.96 12.71
C LYS A 162 -6.93 -17.61 13.10
N GLY A 163 -6.68 -16.54 12.35
CA GLY A 163 -7.15 -15.18 12.62
C GLY A 163 -6.02 -14.13 12.58
N PRO A 164 -6.31 -12.88 12.98
CA PRO A 164 -5.29 -11.84 13.11
C PRO A 164 -4.16 -12.28 14.07
N VAL A 165 -2.93 -11.92 13.74
CA VAL A 165 -1.73 -12.29 14.53
C VAL A 165 -0.96 -11.07 14.98
N SER A 166 -0.21 -11.23 16.09
CA SER A 166 0.72 -10.21 16.60
C SER A 166 2.14 -10.43 16.13
N ASP A 167 2.39 -11.48 15.35
CA ASP A 167 3.71 -11.84 14.88
C ASP A 167 4.34 -10.71 14.04
N VAL A 168 5.65 -10.50 14.25
CA VAL A 168 6.49 -9.69 13.36
C VAL A 168 7.59 -10.60 12.85
N GLN A 169 7.51 -10.95 11.58
CA GLN A 169 8.43 -11.87 10.93
C GLN A 169 9.49 -11.08 10.18
N MET A 170 10.75 -11.34 10.45
CA MET A 170 11.89 -10.67 9.81
C MET A 170 12.62 -11.63 8.89
N PHE A 171 12.75 -11.27 7.61
CA PHE A 171 13.53 -12.00 6.62
C PHE A 171 14.88 -11.32 6.40
N ASP A 172 15.98 -12.02 6.66
CA ASP A 172 17.35 -11.56 6.41
C ASP A 172 17.79 -11.95 5.00
N LEU A 173 17.89 -10.98 4.10
CA LEU A 173 18.24 -11.18 2.69
C LEU A 173 19.63 -11.79 2.49
N GLU A 174 20.61 -11.46 3.35
CA GLU A 174 21.96 -12.01 3.23
C GLU A 174 22.04 -13.45 3.69
N LYS A 175 21.29 -13.79 4.76
CA LYS A 175 21.28 -15.14 5.33
C LYS A 175 20.22 -16.05 4.70
N ASN A 176 19.35 -15.48 3.87
CA ASN A 176 18.20 -16.17 3.26
C ASN A 176 17.38 -16.97 4.29
N ARG A 177 17.05 -16.32 5.44
CA ARG A 177 16.33 -16.99 6.52
C ARG A 177 15.42 -16.06 7.29
N TRP A 178 14.38 -16.67 7.87
CA TRP A 178 13.42 -16.01 8.74
C TRP A 178 13.91 -15.98 10.21
N THR A 179 13.49 -14.95 10.91
CA THR A 179 13.63 -14.79 12.37
C THR A 179 12.37 -14.13 12.90
N GLN A 180 11.86 -14.61 14.02
CA GLN A 180 10.77 -13.96 14.73
C GLN A 180 11.31 -12.70 15.42
N ALA A 181 10.75 -11.54 15.12
CA ALA A 181 11.07 -10.29 15.81
C ALA A 181 10.09 -10.06 16.98
N THR A 182 10.30 -8.96 17.74
CA THR A 182 9.40 -8.58 18.84
C THR A 182 7.99 -8.35 18.30
N ALA A 183 7.04 -9.14 18.79
CA ALA A 183 5.63 -9.05 18.40
C ALA A 183 5.02 -7.67 18.69
N ILE A 184 4.00 -7.29 17.96
CA ILE A 184 3.21 -6.08 18.26
C ILE A 184 2.55 -6.23 19.65
N THR A 185 2.51 -5.13 20.38
CA THR A 185 1.92 -5.08 21.74
C THR A 185 0.47 -4.63 21.76
N GLY A 186 -0.01 -4.08 20.62
CA GLY A 186 -1.40 -3.70 20.41
C GLY A 186 -2.29 -4.90 20.07
N THR A 187 -3.55 -4.61 19.82
CA THR A 187 -4.51 -5.62 19.37
C THR A 187 -4.08 -6.21 18.04
N PRO A 188 -4.07 -7.55 17.85
CA PRO A 188 -3.77 -8.16 16.57
C PRO A 188 -4.74 -7.69 15.48
N VAL A 189 -4.22 -7.21 14.36
CA VAL A 189 -4.97 -6.62 13.25
C VAL A 189 -4.52 -7.18 11.89
N PHE A 190 -5.37 -7.02 10.88
CA PHE A 190 -5.08 -7.29 9.49
C PHE A 190 -5.70 -6.20 8.60
N GLY A 191 -5.20 -6.05 7.37
CA GLY A 191 -5.64 -4.97 6.50
C GLY A 191 -5.34 -3.58 7.08
N HIS A 192 -4.45 -3.55 8.09
CA HIS A 192 -3.86 -2.33 8.63
C HIS A 192 -2.84 -1.77 7.63
N ALA A 193 -2.52 -0.51 7.79
CA ALA A 193 -1.61 0.20 6.91
C ALA A 193 -0.37 0.68 7.66
N GLY A 194 0.71 0.94 6.95
CA GLY A 194 1.94 1.41 7.57
C GLY A 194 3.15 1.32 6.68
N GLY A 195 4.33 1.39 7.29
CA GLY A 195 5.60 1.34 6.60
C GLY A 195 6.78 1.49 7.54
N LEU A 196 7.96 1.73 6.96
CA LEU A 196 9.20 1.87 7.70
C LEU A 196 10.02 3.03 7.12
N VAL A 197 10.50 3.92 7.98
CA VAL A 197 11.40 5.03 7.67
C VAL A 197 12.60 4.96 8.61
N GLY A 198 13.81 4.83 8.08
CA GLY A 198 15.02 4.63 8.87
C GLY A 198 14.92 3.38 9.75
N GLU A 199 14.91 3.55 11.07
CA GLU A 199 14.72 2.47 12.04
C GLU A 199 13.35 2.50 12.72
N THR A 200 12.43 3.33 12.21
CA THR A 200 11.09 3.52 12.78
C THR A 200 10.05 2.91 11.86
N MET A 201 9.34 1.91 12.36
CA MET A 201 8.16 1.34 11.70
C MET A 201 6.88 1.88 12.31
N LEU A 202 5.82 1.91 11.52
CA LEU A 202 4.49 2.35 11.94
C LEU A 202 3.47 1.37 11.41
N TYR A 203 2.47 1.03 12.23
CA TYR A 203 1.23 0.46 11.73
C TYR A 203 0.02 1.16 12.36
N VAL A 204 -1.04 1.26 11.59
CA VAL A 204 -2.25 1.99 11.96
C VAL A 204 -3.49 1.23 11.54
N ASP A 205 -4.54 1.32 12.34
CA ASP A 205 -5.90 0.90 11.99
C ASP A 205 -6.05 -0.62 11.69
N GLY A 206 -6.80 -0.91 10.62
CA GLY A 206 -7.10 -2.27 10.19
C GLY A 206 -8.35 -2.85 10.82
N ALA A 207 -8.47 -4.16 10.77
CA ALA A 207 -9.57 -4.90 11.36
C ALA A 207 -9.05 -5.87 12.42
N ARG A 208 -9.76 -5.94 13.56
CA ARG A 208 -9.53 -6.86 14.67
C ARG A 208 -10.69 -7.83 14.84
N GLN A 209 -10.42 -8.94 15.50
CA GLN A 209 -11.48 -9.86 15.93
C GLN A 209 -12.48 -9.13 16.83
N ASN A 210 -13.78 -9.31 16.58
CA ASN A 210 -14.80 -8.81 17.49
C ASN A 210 -14.86 -9.68 18.74
N SER A 211 -14.39 -9.17 19.87
CA SER A 211 -14.33 -9.90 21.15
C SER A 211 -15.71 -10.15 21.77
N ALA A 212 -16.74 -9.44 21.34
CA ALA A 212 -18.11 -9.67 21.82
C ALA A 212 -18.74 -10.97 21.30
N GLY A 213 -18.05 -11.68 20.38
CA GLY A 213 -18.52 -12.95 19.82
C GLY A 213 -19.75 -12.83 18.89
N ASN A 214 -20.20 -11.61 18.63
CA ASN A 214 -21.38 -11.29 17.81
C ASN A 214 -20.97 -10.92 16.38
N SER A 215 -21.95 -10.88 15.47
CA SER A 215 -21.78 -10.26 14.15
C SER A 215 -21.66 -8.73 14.30
N PRO A 216 -20.75 -8.07 13.55
CA PRO A 216 -19.82 -8.64 12.56
C PRO A 216 -18.63 -9.34 13.22
N ARG A 217 -18.06 -10.33 12.51
CA ARG A 217 -16.89 -11.10 12.98
C ARG A 217 -15.65 -10.23 13.20
N PHE A 218 -15.45 -9.24 12.35
CA PHE A 218 -14.35 -8.28 12.41
C PHE A 218 -14.88 -6.86 12.46
N VAL A 219 -14.21 -6.02 13.22
CA VAL A 219 -14.53 -4.61 13.41
C VAL A 219 -13.28 -3.77 13.22
N ALA A 220 -13.43 -2.50 12.88
CA ALA A 220 -12.31 -1.57 12.73
C ALA A 220 -11.52 -1.44 14.05
N SER A 221 -10.23 -1.24 13.94
CA SER A 221 -9.31 -0.84 15.00
C SER A 221 -8.83 0.57 14.69
N ASP A 222 -8.76 1.43 15.67
CA ASP A 222 -8.25 2.80 15.61
C ASP A 222 -6.86 2.95 16.25
N GLU A 223 -6.20 1.83 16.53
CA GLU A 223 -4.89 1.86 17.18
C GLU A 223 -3.80 2.24 16.19
N CYS A 224 -2.92 3.15 16.64
CA CYS A 224 -1.70 3.54 15.94
C CYS A 224 -0.49 3.22 16.81
N TRP A 225 0.49 2.50 16.26
CA TRP A 225 1.66 2.05 16.98
C TRP A 225 2.93 2.33 16.20
N MET A 226 3.93 2.85 16.91
CA MET A 226 5.27 3.09 16.42
C MET A 226 6.24 2.08 17.03
N GLY A 227 7.03 1.41 16.18
CA GLY A 227 8.07 0.47 16.58
C GLY A 227 9.46 1.02 16.29
N LYS A 228 10.34 1.06 17.28
CA LYS A 228 11.74 1.44 17.11
C LYS A 228 12.62 0.20 17.06
N ILE A 229 13.30 -0.01 15.94
CA ILE A 229 14.22 -1.15 15.75
C ILE A 229 15.52 -0.89 16.52
N ASP A 230 15.98 -1.90 17.26
CA ASP A 230 17.29 -1.87 17.90
C ASP A 230 18.40 -2.04 16.84
N HIS A 231 19.28 -1.06 16.73
CA HIS A 231 20.35 -1.05 15.71
C HIS A 231 21.38 -2.17 15.87
N LYS A 232 21.53 -2.75 17.09
CA LYS A 232 22.43 -3.88 17.38
C LYS A 232 21.76 -5.23 17.18
N ASN A 233 20.45 -5.28 17.40
CA ASN A 233 19.67 -6.49 17.22
C ASN A 233 18.37 -6.19 16.48
N PRO A 234 18.34 -6.26 15.13
CA PRO A 234 17.18 -5.92 14.32
C PRO A 234 15.89 -6.70 14.64
N ALA A 235 16.00 -7.85 15.31
CA ALA A 235 14.82 -8.59 15.77
C ALA A 235 14.17 -7.98 17.03
N ARG A 236 14.82 -7.03 17.70
CA ARG A 236 14.26 -6.32 18.86
C ARG A 236 13.60 -5.03 18.42
N ILE A 237 12.33 -4.86 18.79
CA ILE A 237 11.52 -3.68 18.45
C ILE A 237 10.89 -3.18 19.75
N ALA A 238 11.05 -1.88 20.02
CA ALA A 238 10.36 -1.22 21.12
C ALA A 238 9.08 -0.58 20.59
N TRP A 239 7.93 -1.11 20.98
CA TRP A 239 6.62 -0.61 20.55
C TRP A 239 6.07 0.46 21.50
N THR A 240 5.53 1.53 20.93
CA THR A 240 4.88 2.63 21.65
C THR A 240 3.57 2.97 20.96
N LYS A 241 2.47 3.03 21.72
CA LYS A 241 1.20 3.54 21.19
C LYS A 241 1.31 5.04 20.98
N ILE A 242 0.88 5.52 19.83
CA ILE A 242 0.84 6.94 19.48
C ILE A 242 -0.60 7.42 19.32
N ALA A 243 -0.80 8.73 19.21
CA ALA A 243 -2.10 9.29 18.93
C ALA A 243 -2.65 8.76 17.60
N ALA A 244 -3.96 8.53 17.53
CA ALA A 244 -4.63 8.18 16.29
C ALA A 244 -4.46 9.29 15.23
N HIS A 245 -4.47 8.92 13.97
CA HIS A 245 -4.51 9.87 12.87
C HIS A 245 -5.86 10.64 12.86
N PRO A 246 -5.93 11.80 12.22
CA PRO A 246 -7.19 12.53 12.06
C PRO A 246 -8.23 11.73 11.25
N GLY A 247 -9.48 11.74 11.70
CA GLY A 247 -10.59 11.08 11.04
C GLY A 247 -10.88 9.66 11.54
N ASN A 248 -11.70 8.91 10.81
CA ASN A 248 -12.12 7.56 11.18
C ASN A 248 -11.00 6.54 10.93
N ALA A 249 -10.98 5.49 11.74
CA ALA A 249 -10.18 4.31 11.47
C ALA A 249 -10.54 3.68 10.11
N ARG A 250 -9.55 3.12 9.43
CA ARG A 250 -9.74 2.61 8.08
C ARG A 250 -9.12 1.23 7.87
N PHE A 251 -9.63 0.57 6.89
CA PHE A 251 -9.22 -0.76 6.49
C PHE A 251 -8.66 -0.71 5.06
N ARG A 252 -7.54 -1.40 4.82
CA ARG A 252 -6.89 -1.53 3.50
C ARG A 252 -6.63 -0.18 2.83
N ILE A 253 -6.03 0.73 3.59
CA ILE A 253 -5.50 2.01 3.10
C ILE A 253 -4.28 1.73 2.22
N ALA A 254 -4.12 2.48 1.13
CA ALA A 254 -2.87 2.52 0.41
C ALA A 254 -1.82 3.25 1.27
N ALA A 255 -0.72 2.57 1.65
CA ALA A 255 0.34 3.16 2.45
C ALA A 255 1.73 2.91 1.86
N GLY A 256 2.63 3.89 1.99
CA GLY A 256 4.00 3.82 1.51
C GLY A 256 4.93 4.78 2.23
N SER A 257 6.21 4.43 2.30
CA SER A 257 7.22 5.18 3.04
C SER A 257 8.23 5.86 2.13
N SER A 258 8.81 6.95 2.61
CA SER A 258 9.91 7.66 1.97
C SER A 258 10.95 8.06 3.00
N ASP A 259 12.12 7.42 2.97
CA ASP A 259 13.26 7.81 3.80
C ASP A 259 13.73 9.24 3.47
N ARG A 260 13.66 9.63 2.19
CA ARG A 260 14.02 10.97 1.75
C ARG A 260 13.17 12.04 2.43
N ASP A 261 11.87 11.80 2.54
CA ASP A 261 10.91 12.77 3.09
C ASP A 261 10.72 12.60 4.60
N GLY A 262 11.23 11.51 5.19
CA GLY A 262 11.03 11.15 6.60
C GLY A 262 9.57 10.83 6.93
N LYS A 263 8.77 10.43 5.94
CA LYS A 263 7.31 10.30 6.07
C LYS A 263 6.77 8.94 5.62
N ILE A 264 5.68 8.56 6.24
CA ILE A 264 4.81 7.47 5.80
C ILE A 264 3.49 8.08 5.35
N TYR A 265 3.11 7.81 4.11
CA TYR A 265 1.95 8.36 3.43
C TYR A 265 0.81 7.37 3.40
N PHE A 266 -0.43 7.88 3.45
CA PHE A 266 -1.67 7.10 3.48
C PHE A 266 -2.71 7.75 2.59
N SER A 267 -3.46 6.95 1.81
CA SER A 267 -4.55 7.46 0.96
C SER A 267 -5.65 6.42 0.78
N GLY A 268 -6.89 6.87 0.73
CA GLY A 268 -8.03 5.99 0.46
C GLY A 268 -8.37 5.05 1.62
N GLY A 269 -8.64 3.77 1.30
CA GLY A 269 -9.17 2.79 2.24
C GLY A 269 -10.64 3.03 2.59
N SER A 270 -11.21 2.23 3.47
CA SER A 270 -12.61 2.34 3.89
C SER A 270 -12.74 2.27 5.40
N ASP A 271 -13.69 3.01 5.98
CA ASP A 271 -14.04 2.92 7.41
C ASP A 271 -14.88 1.68 7.75
N ASN A 272 -15.33 0.94 6.73
CA ASN A 272 -16.01 -0.35 6.88
C ASN A 272 -15.09 -1.52 6.49
N PRO A 273 -14.54 -2.31 7.44
CA PRO A 273 -13.81 -3.53 7.14
C PRO A 273 -14.64 -4.52 6.31
N HIS A 274 -14.09 -4.96 5.19
CA HIS A 274 -14.84 -5.69 4.16
C HIS A 274 -14.11 -6.93 3.64
N ASP A 275 -14.85 -7.82 3.01
CA ASP A 275 -14.32 -8.98 2.29
C ASP A 275 -13.83 -8.57 0.88
N PHE A 276 -13.28 -9.51 0.12
CA PHE A 276 -12.68 -9.28 -1.20
C PHE A 276 -13.67 -8.70 -2.25
N ASN A 277 -14.97 -8.80 -2.01
CA ASN A 277 -16.01 -8.26 -2.90
C ASN A 277 -16.42 -6.81 -2.57
N GLY A 278 -15.83 -6.20 -1.54
CA GLY A 278 -16.14 -4.86 -1.09
C GLY A 278 -17.38 -4.77 -0.19
N ILE A 279 -17.94 -5.91 0.22
CA ILE A 279 -19.04 -5.94 1.20
C ILE A 279 -18.46 -6.08 2.60
N GLY A 280 -18.86 -5.18 3.49
CA GLY A 280 -18.43 -5.16 4.88
C GLY A 280 -18.81 -6.42 5.64
N TYR A 281 -18.05 -6.74 6.67
CA TYR A 281 -18.41 -7.86 7.58
C TYR A 281 -19.71 -7.62 8.34
N ASP A 282 -20.24 -6.39 8.31
CA ASP A 282 -21.56 -6.00 8.79
C ASP A 282 -22.69 -6.16 7.74
N GLY A 283 -22.34 -6.64 6.53
CA GLY A 283 -23.25 -6.83 5.41
C GLY A 283 -23.54 -5.58 4.58
N LYS A 284 -22.93 -4.43 4.91
CA LYS A 284 -23.11 -3.19 4.15
C LYS A 284 -21.98 -2.99 3.14
N PRO A 285 -22.23 -2.34 1.99
CA PRO A 285 -21.18 -1.95 1.07
C PRO A 285 -20.14 -1.05 1.74
N ALA A 286 -18.85 -1.31 1.50
CA ALA A 286 -17.75 -0.43 1.86
C ALA A 286 -17.55 0.63 0.78
N GLU A 287 -17.16 1.84 1.16
CA GLU A 287 -16.90 2.95 0.23
C GLU A 287 -15.52 3.54 0.49
N PRO A 288 -14.83 4.02 -0.56
CA PRO A 288 -13.51 4.60 -0.42
C PRO A 288 -13.54 5.99 0.23
N SER A 289 -12.55 6.24 1.09
CA SER A 289 -12.29 7.58 1.66
C SER A 289 -11.49 8.44 0.69
N SER A 290 -11.81 9.74 0.62
CA SER A 290 -11.09 10.73 -0.18
C SER A 290 -9.92 11.39 0.54
N VAL A 291 -9.57 10.99 1.76
CA VAL A 291 -8.52 11.66 2.55
C VAL A 291 -7.16 11.03 2.29
N THR A 292 -6.18 11.90 2.04
CA THR A 292 -4.74 11.58 2.00
C THR A 292 -4.06 12.29 3.16
N PHE A 293 -3.26 11.55 3.93
CA PHE A 293 -2.54 12.06 5.11
C PHE A 293 -1.16 11.43 5.21
N ALA A 294 -0.31 11.96 6.09
CA ALA A 294 1.01 11.43 6.33
C ALA A 294 1.35 11.47 7.83
N PHE A 295 2.28 10.61 8.21
CA PHE A 295 2.96 10.68 9.50
C PHE A 295 4.42 11.10 9.27
N ASP A 296 4.81 12.24 9.84
CA ASP A 296 6.20 12.68 9.89
C ASP A 296 6.88 11.97 11.07
N VAL A 297 7.81 11.08 10.74
CA VAL A 297 8.50 10.24 11.72
C VAL A 297 9.44 11.05 12.62
N HIS A 298 10.04 12.11 12.10
CA HIS A 298 10.97 12.95 12.84
C HIS A 298 10.23 13.93 13.76
N ALA A 299 9.15 14.52 13.26
CA ALA A 299 8.31 15.41 14.04
C ALA A 299 7.34 14.67 14.98
N ASN A 300 7.18 13.35 14.81
CA ASN A 300 6.20 12.51 15.50
C ASN A 300 4.78 13.09 15.41
N LYS A 301 4.36 13.45 14.20
CA LYS A 301 3.14 14.24 13.97
C LYS A 301 2.39 13.76 12.73
N TRP A 302 1.05 13.76 12.84
CA TRP A 302 0.14 13.57 11.71
C TRP A 302 -0.06 14.86 10.92
N GLU A 303 -0.18 14.74 9.60
CA GLU A 303 -0.46 15.82 8.67
C GLU A 303 -1.57 15.38 7.70
N THR A 304 -2.65 16.16 7.61
CA THR A 304 -3.60 15.99 6.51
C THR A 304 -3.04 16.70 5.28
N LEU A 305 -2.85 15.96 4.21
CA LEU A 305 -2.30 16.49 2.95
C LEU A 305 -3.40 16.91 1.99
N ASN A 306 -4.47 16.13 1.90
CA ASN A 306 -5.63 16.43 1.06
C ASN A 306 -6.85 15.73 1.65
N ASP A 307 -7.95 16.43 1.87
CA ASP A 307 -9.22 15.91 2.38
C ASP A 307 -10.24 15.58 1.28
N ASN A 308 -9.91 15.92 0.04
CA ASN A 308 -10.77 15.69 -1.13
C ASN A 308 -9.96 15.14 -2.32
N THR A 309 -9.21 14.06 -2.08
CA THR A 309 -8.46 13.35 -3.11
C THR A 309 -9.41 12.91 -4.24
N PRO A 310 -9.11 13.25 -5.50
CA PRO A 310 -9.97 12.87 -6.62
C PRO A 310 -9.95 11.35 -6.85
N ASN A 311 -11.10 10.82 -7.29
CA ASN A 311 -11.26 9.40 -7.63
C ASN A 311 -10.68 8.44 -6.57
N PRO A 312 -11.11 8.55 -5.30
CA PRO A 312 -10.56 7.75 -4.23
C PRO A 312 -10.83 6.26 -4.45
N THR A 313 -9.92 5.44 -3.97
CA THR A 313 -10.02 3.98 -4.04
C THR A 313 -9.74 3.33 -2.70
N MET A 314 -10.20 2.09 -2.54
CA MET A 314 -9.97 1.25 -1.36
C MET A 314 -9.43 -0.11 -1.78
N ASP A 315 -9.22 -1.01 -0.82
CA ASP A 315 -8.78 -2.39 -1.01
C ASP A 315 -7.33 -2.49 -1.55
N HIS A 316 -6.41 -1.80 -0.86
CA HIS A 316 -5.01 -1.70 -1.24
C HIS A 316 -4.06 -2.54 -0.39
N ARG A 317 -2.87 -2.84 -0.96
CA ARG A 317 -1.74 -3.49 -0.30
C ARG A 317 -0.48 -2.62 -0.25
N GLY A 318 -0.53 -1.40 -0.76
CA GLY A 318 0.56 -0.44 -0.72
C GLY A 318 0.26 0.82 -1.53
N LEU A 319 1.11 1.80 -1.34
CA LEU A 319 1.20 3.06 -2.07
C LEU A 319 2.66 3.26 -2.46
N LEU A 320 2.89 3.70 -3.68
CA LEU A 320 4.22 3.84 -4.24
C LEU A 320 4.64 5.30 -4.19
N VAL A 321 5.72 5.60 -3.45
CA VAL A 321 6.23 6.96 -3.29
C VAL A 321 7.32 7.22 -4.32
N THR A 322 7.05 8.09 -5.29
CA THR A 322 7.97 8.49 -6.35
C THR A 322 8.48 9.92 -6.14
N HIS A 323 9.30 10.41 -7.05
CA HIS A 323 9.73 11.81 -7.03
C HIS A 323 8.66 12.75 -7.60
N GLU A 324 7.74 12.25 -8.42
CA GLU A 324 6.59 13.01 -8.93
C GLU A 324 5.46 13.12 -7.90
N GLY A 325 5.30 12.13 -7.02
CA GLY A 325 4.20 12.09 -6.07
C GLY A 325 3.90 10.68 -5.56
N LEU A 326 2.66 10.48 -5.15
CA LEU A 326 2.15 9.23 -4.64
C LEU A 326 1.39 8.51 -5.74
N VAL A 327 1.71 7.24 -5.99
CA VAL A 327 1.07 6.43 -7.02
C VAL A 327 0.29 5.29 -6.40
N ILE A 328 -0.97 5.14 -6.81
CA ILE A 328 -1.86 4.05 -6.42
C ILE A 328 -2.24 3.25 -7.67
N LEU A 329 -2.10 1.94 -7.60
CA LEU A 329 -2.35 1.03 -8.72
C LEU A 329 -3.62 0.23 -8.48
N GLY A 330 -4.64 0.42 -9.31
CA GLY A 330 -5.92 -0.29 -9.19
C GLY A 330 -6.70 0.06 -7.93
N GLY A 331 -7.34 -0.93 -7.34
CA GLY A 331 -8.21 -0.78 -6.17
C GLY A 331 -9.69 -0.84 -6.52
N MET A 332 -10.55 -0.49 -5.56
CA MET A 332 -11.99 -0.37 -5.75
C MET A 332 -12.44 1.07 -5.62
N GLU A 333 -13.13 1.56 -6.62
CA GLU A 333 -13.82 2.85 -6.64
C GLU A 333 -15.18 2.77 -5.93
N LYS A 334 -15.88 3.91 -5.88
CA LYS A 334 -17.25 4.00 -5.38
C LYS A 334 -18.15 2.93 -6.02
N GLY A 335 -19.03 2.33 -5.21
CA GLY A 335 -19.89 1.22 -5.66
C GLY A 335 -19.11 -0.09 -5.84
N GLN A 336 -17.96 -0.24 -5.19
CA GLN A 336 -17.10 -1.43 -5.18
C GLN A 336 -16.68 -1.84 -6.61
N GLN A 337 -16.46 -0.88 -7.50
CA GLN A 337 -16.00 -1.13 -8.86
C GLN A 337 -14.49 -1.30 -8.88
N VAL A 338 -14.01 -2.48 -9.29
CA VAL A 338 -12.57 -2.73 -9.47
C VAL A 338 -12.08 -1.95 -10.68
N THR A 339 -10.97 -1.24 -10.54
CA THR A 339 -10.45 -0.35 -11.56
C THR A 339 -9.04 -0.75 -12.04
N ALA A 340 -8.71 -0.42 -13.27
CA ALA A 340 -7.35 -0.51 -13.83
C ALA A 340 -6.58 0.80 -13.68
N ARG A 341 -7.16 1.82 -13.08
CA ARG A 341 -6.58 3.16 -13.02
C ARG A 341 -5.25 3.17 -12.28
N VAL A 342 -4.33 3.96 -12.79
CA VAL A 342 -3.13 4.41 -12.11
C VAL A 342 -3.35 5.85 -11.67
N LEU A 343 -3.52 6.05 -10.36
CA LEU A 343 -3.75 7.37 -9.78
C LEU A 343 -2.41 7.97 -9.33
N LEU A 344 -2.00 9.06 -9.95
CA LEU A 344 -0.86 9.87 -9.52
C LEU A 344 -1.39 11.09 -8.73
N LEU A 345 -1.06 11.16 -7.47
CA LEU A 345 -1.26 12.34 -6.64
C LEU A 345 0.04 13.14 -6.65
N SER A 346 0.09 14.18 -7.48
CA SER A 346 1.27 15.02 -7.63
C SER A 346 1.62 15.75 -6.33
N LYS A 347 2.88 16.13 -6.15
CA LYS A 347 3.31 16.89 -4.97
C LYS A 347 2.53 18.19 -4.80
N GLU A 348 2.13 18.83 -5.89
CA GLU A 348 1.33 20.04 -5.88
C GLU A 348 -0.11 19.79 -5.41
N SER A 349 -0.68 18.62 -5.75
CA SER A 349 -2.03 18.24 -5.36
C SER A 349 -2.14 17.81 -3.90
N ILE A 350 -1.03 17.38 -3.27
CA ILE A 350 -0.99 16.98 -1.86
C ILE A 350 -0.38 18.04 -0.94
N ALA A 351 0.11 19.18 -1.46
CA ALA A 351 0.68 20.29 -0.69
C ALA A 351 -0.32 21.43 -0.39
N LYS A 352 -1.58 21.24 -0.75
CA LYS A 352 -2.69 22.18 -0.53
C LYS A 352 -3.44 21.82 0.74
#